data_96e8fc6547c9b015a53838a81888c056
#
_entry.id   96e8fc6547c9b015a53838a81888c056
#
_cell.length_a   1.000
_cell.length_b   1.000
_cell.length_c   1.000
_cell.angle_alpha   90.00
_cell.angle_beta   90.00
_cell.angle_gamma   90.00
#
_symmetry.space_group_name_H-M   'P 1'
#
loop_
_entity.id
_entity.type
_entity.pdbx_description
1 polymer ?
#
loop_
_entity_poly.entity_id
_entity_poly.type
_entity_poly.pdbx_seq_one_letter_code
_entity_poly.pdbx_strand_id
1 'polypeptide(L)'
;MDGGVWNDNTGKHINAHGGSIFNYKGTYYWYGESRSADGKPYSSLGVSCFTSKNLKDWTNHGLVLPVSDQPGSDIEGGCIIERPKVLYNARTKKFVMWFHLEMKGKGYAAARSGVAVSDTPFGPFRFVRSGRVNAGRYPIGFALADTTDLRQKLTEPEYKGWWTPQWYTQIERGMFFMRDFQGGQMARDMTVFVDDDGKAYHIFSSEDNLTLNIAQLTDDYMEHNGSFVRVAAGRLNEAPTIFKQDGTYWMITSGCTGWDPNAARLFRAKNIFGPWEKLPNPCRGNGADKTFGGQGTYIYKVETKAQKKMFQGADFVFMADMWNPKHLSESRHLWIPITFEDGLPVLRK
;
A
#
# COMPACT_ATOMS: atom_id res chain seq x y z
N MET A 1 -3.42 5.93 -20.21
CA MET A 1 -4.11 4.65 -19.86
C MET A 1 -5.26 5.00 -18.95
N ASP A 2 -6.44 4.91 -19.47
CA ASP A 2 -7.58 5.78 -19.14
C ASP A 2 -8.67 5.14 -18.26
N GLY A 3 -8.36 4.05 -17.55
CA GLY A 3 -9.37 3.34 -16.74
C GLY A 3 -10.28 2.41 -17.55
N GLY A 4 -9.89 2.03 -18.74
CA GLY A 4 -10.53 1.00 -19.55
C GLY A 4 -10.27 -0.41 -19.04
N VAL A 5 -10.84 -1.40 -19.71
CA VAL A 5 -10.55 -2.82 -19.49
C VAL A 5 -9.19 -3.13 -20.11
N TRP A 6 -8.33 -3.76 -19.33
CA TRP A 6 -7.02 -4.21 -19.80
C TRP A 6 -6.98 -5.73 -19.83
N ASN A 7 -6.56 -6.24 -20.97
CA ASN A 7 -6.47 -7.68 -21.21
C ASN A 7 -5.01 -8.10 -21.34
N ASP A 8 -4.76 -9.34 -20.97
CA ASP A 8 -3.49 -10.02 -21.25
C ASP A 8 -3.43 -10.47 -22.73
N ASN A 9 -2.30 -11.03 -23.14
CA ASN A 9 -2.06 -11.53 -24.49
C ASN A 9 -3.02 -12.64 -24.96
N THR A 10 -3.83 -13.20 -24.04
CA THR A 10 -4.85 -14.20 -24.35
C THR A 10 -6.24 -13.59 -24.45
N GLY A 11 -6.38 -12.28 -24.28
CA GLY A 11 -7.67 -11.56 -24.29
C GLY A 11 -8.44 -11.61 -22.98
N LYS A 12 -7.85 -12.12 -21.90
CA LYS A 12 -8.47 -12.18 -20.56
C LYS A 12 -8.15 -10.93 -19.78
N HIS A 13 -9.12 -10.43 -19.01
CA HIS A 13 -8.94 -9.30 -18.11
C HIS A 13 -7.79 -9.52 -17.11
N ILE A 14 -6.96 -8.49 -16.91
CA ILE A 14 -5.85 -8.53 -15.96
C ILE A 14 -6.40 -8.39 -14.53
N ASN A 15 -6.43 -9.50 -13.82
CA ASN A 15 -6.85 -9.60 -12.42
C ASN A 15 -5.61 -9.53 -11.52
N ALA A 16 -5.07 -8.31 -11.36
CA ALA A 16 -3.88 -7.99 -10.59
C ALA A 16 -4.04 -6.63 -9.89
N HIS A 17 -4.90 -6.58 -8.86
CA HIS A 17 -5.31 -5.34 -8.22
C HIS A 17 -4.44 -4.98 -7.01
N GLY A 18 -4.54 -3.74 -6.52
CA GLY A 18 -3.76 -3.25 -5.39
C GLY A 18 -2.23 -3.34 -5.58
N GLY A 19 -1.79 -3.63 -6.78
CA GLY A 19 -0.48 -4.16 -7.08
C GLY A 19 0.61 -3.12 -7.32
N SER A 20 1.75 -3.63 -7.80
CA SER A 20 2.92 -2.83 -8.20
C SER A 20 3.59 -3.41 -9.42
N ILE A 21 4.37 -2.57 -10.10
CA ILE A 21 5.27 -3.02 -11.17
C ILE A 21 6.71 -2.97 -10.66
N PHE A 22 7.44 -4.03 -10.95
CA PHE A 22 8.84 -4.17 -10.65
C PHE A 22 9.62 -4.52 -11.93
N ASN A 23 10.70 -3.78 -12.22
CA ASN A 23 11.59 -4.10 -13.34
C ASN A 23 12.75 -4.96 -12.85
N TYR A 24 12.95 -6.09 -13.50
CA TYR A 24 14.14 -6.91 -13.29
C TYR A 24 14.74 -7.32 -14.63
N LYS A 25 15.96 -6.84 -14.88
CA LYS A 25 16.73 -7.12 -16.11
C LYS A 25 15.93 -6.85 -17.39
N GLY A 26 15.19 -5.75 -17.45
CA GLY A 26 14.43 -5.32 -18.61
C GLY A 26 13.14 -6.11 -18.88
N THR A 27 12.67 -6.84 -17.89
CA THR A 27 11.31 -7.41 -17.85
C THR A 27 10.54 -6.77 -16.73
N TYR A 28 9.35 -6.29 -17.02
CA TYR A 28 8.41 -5.69 -16.06
C TYR A 28 7.52 -6.79 -15.51
N TYR A 29 7.44 -6.88 -14.19
CA TYR A 29 6.62 -7.82 -13.45
C TYR A 29 5.54 -7.03 -12.74
N TRP A 30 4.29 -7.27 -13.08
CA TRP A 30 3.14 -6.69 -12.41
C TRP A 30 2.57 -7.73 -11.45
N TYR A 31 2.70 -7.47 -10.18
CA TYR A 31 2.09 -8.28 -9.13
C TYR A 31 0.83 -7.60 -8.64
N GLY A 32 -0.21 -8.36 -8.38
CA GLY A 32 -1.45 -7.85 -7.80
C GLY A 32 -2.26 -8.94 -7.13
N GLU A 33 -3.14 -8.54 -6.25
CA GLU A 33 -4.12 -9.44 -5.68
C GLU A 33 -5.03 -9.99 -6.76
N SER A 34 -5.25 -11.29 -6.73
CA SER A 34 -6.15 -12.00 -7.62
C SER A 34 -7.43 -12.39 -6.88
N ARG A 35 -8.57 -12.02 -7.45
CA ARG A 35 -9.89 -12.26 -6.87
C ARG A 35 -10.64 -13.29 -7.68
N SER A 36 -11.46 -14.14 -7.01
CA SER A 36 -12.36 -15.05 -7.71
C SER A 36 -13.45 -14.29 -8.45
N ALA A 37 -13.91 -14.85 -9.55
CA ALA A 37 -15.03 -14.32 -10.34
C ALA A 37 -16.40 -14.61 -9.72
N ASP A 38 -16.48 -15.31 -8.59
CA ASP A 38 -17.75 -15.71 -7.95
C ASP A 38 -18.47 -14.57 -7.22
N GLY A 39 -17.88 -13.37 -7.21
CA GLY A 39 -18.46 -12.18 -6.59
C GLY A 39 -18.57 -12.21 -5.07
N LYS A 40 -18.03 -13.26 -4.41
CA LYS A 40 -18.07 -13.34 -2.95
C LYS A 40 -17.06 -12.36 -2.35
N PRO A 41 -17.42 -11.57 -1.33
CA PRO A 41 -16.44 -10.88 -0.52
C PRO A 41 -15.50 -11.93 0.09
N TYR A 42 -14.23 -11.61 0.21
CA TYR A 42 -13.20 -12.54 0.73
C TYR A 42 -12.83 -13.70 -0.22
N SER A 43 -12.97 -13.51 -1.51
CA SER A 43 -12.61 -14.49 -2.53
C SER A 43 -11.18 -14.35 -3.03
N SER A 44 -10.22 -14.07 -2.12
CA SER A 44 -8.82 -13.99 -2.48
C SER A 44 -8.31 -15.33 -3.00
N LEU A 45 -7.73 -15.32 -4.20
CA LEU A 45 -7.04 -16.48 -4.77
C LEU A 45 -5.54 -16.47 -4.43
N GLY A 46 -5.02 -15.30 -4.04
CA GLY A 46 -3.61 -15.05 -3.79
C GLY A 46 -3.07 -13.89 -4.62
N VAL A 47 -1.81 -13.97 -5.01
CA VAL A 47 -1.13 -12.95 -5.81
C VAL A 47 -0.82 -13.49 -7.20
N SER A 48 -1.32 -12.79 -8.23
CA SER A 48 -1.00 -13.08 -9.64
C SER A 48 0.23 -12.29 -10.10
N CYS A 49 0.89 -12.77 -11.15
CA CYS A 49 1.99 -12.10 -11.81
C CYS A 49 1.76 -12.05 -13.32
N PHE A 50 1.97 -10.86 -13.88
CA PHE A 50 1.98 -10.64 -15.33
C PHE A 50 3.33 -10.05 -15.72
N THR A 51 3.85 -10.40 -16.89
CA THR A 51 5.11 -9.85 -17.40
C THR A 51 4.92 -9.12 -18.70
N SER A 52 5.77 -8.08 -18.90
CA SER A 52 5.81 -7.30 -20.12
C SER A 52 7.22 -6.84 -20.44
N LYS A 53 7.50 -6.58 -21.73
CA LYS A 53 8.72 -5.89 -22.19
C LYS A 53 8.48 -4.42 -22.50
N ASN A 54 7.22 -3.98 -22.56
CA ASN A 54 6.85 -2.65 -23.06
C ASN A 54 5.75 -1.94 -22.26
N LEU A 55 5.29 -2.54 -21.14
CA LEU A 55 4.19 -2.05 -20.30
C LEU A 55 2.81 -1.99 -20.99
N LYS A 56 2.65 -2.67 -22.13
CA LYS A 56 1.39 -2.72 -22.92
C LYS A 56 0.89 -4.14 -23.08
N ASP A 57 1.79 -5.01 -23.54
CA ASP A 57 1.48 -6.40 -23.83
C ASP A 57 1.89 -7.26 -22.64
N TRP A 58 0.91 -7.87 -21.99
CA TRP A 58 1.10 -8.58 -20.74
C TRP A 58 0.88 -10.09 -20.90
N THR A 59 1.84 -10.88 -20.45
CA THR A 59 1.73 -12.33 -20.39
C THR A 59 1.40 -12.75 -18.96
N ASN A 60 0.33 -13.53 -18.80
CA ASN A 60 -0.12 -14.05 -17.52
C ASN A 60 0.73 -15.26 -17.09
N HIS A 61 1.28 -15.24 -15.88
CA HIS A 61 2.02 -16.34 -15.26
C HIS A 61 1.22 -17.07 -14.18
N GLY A 62 -0.07 -16.71 -13.98
CA GLY A 62 -0.92 -17.29 -12.95
C GLY A 62 -0.59 -16.79 -11.54
N LEU A 63 -0.94 -17.59 -10.56
CA LEU A 63 -0.71 -17.28 -9.15
C LEU A 63 0.73 -17.61 -8.78
N VAL A 64 1.46 -16.60 -8.32
CA VAL A 64 2.84 -16.74 -7.84
C VAL A 64 2.93 -16.91 -6.33
N LEU A 65 1.86 -16.54 -5.61
CA LEU A 65 1.60 -16.85 -4.21
C LEU A 65 0.11 -17.19 -4.09
N PRO A 66 -0.30 -18.46 -4.22
CA PRO A 66 -1.69 -18.87 -3.97
C PRO A 66 -2.01 -18.81 -2.48
N VAL A 67 -3.30 -18.68 -2.12
CA VAL A 67 -3.75 -18.98 -0.76
C VAL A 67 -3.44 -20.45 -0.44
N SER A 68 -3.26 -20.75 0.85
CA SER A 68 -2.86 -22.09 1.29
C SER A 68 -4.06 -23.00 1.48
N ASP A 69 -3.92 -24.27 1.07
CA ASP A 69 -4.88 -25.33 1.37
C ASP A 69 -4.65 -25.95 2.76
N GLN A 70 -3.59 -25.53 3.47
CA GLN A 70 -3.27 -26.07 4.79
C GLN A 70 -4.12 -25.38 5.86
N PRO A 71 -4.95 -26.12 6.62
CA PRO A 71 -5.70 -25.54 7.73
C PRO A 71 -4.78 -24.92 8.78
N GLY A 72 -5.15 -23.74 9.26
CA GLY A 72 -4.37 -23.01 10.27
C GLY A 72 -3.19 -22.21 9.71
N SER A 73 -2.95 -22.24 8.39
CA SER A 73 -2.04 -21.28 7.76
C SER A 73 -2.61 -19.87 7.85
N ASP A 74 -1.78 -18.85 8.12
CA ASP A 74 -2.24 -17.45 8.14
C ASP A 74 -2.82 -17.02 6.77
N ILE A 75 -2.35 -17.63 5.68
CA ILE A 75 -2.87 -17.42 4.31
C ILE A 75 -3.80 -18.56 3.85
N GLU A 76 -4.46 -19.25 4.77
CA GLU A 76 -5.47 -20.28 4.44
C GLU A 76 -6.58 -19.70 3.55
N GLY A 77 -7.11 -20.52 2.64
CA GLY A 77 -8.24 -20.15 1.77
C GLY A 77 -9.41 -19.56 2.56
N GLY A 78 -9.85 -18.36 2.17
CA GLY A 78 -10.78 -17.52 2.92
C GLY A 78 -10.10 -16.39 3.72
N CYS A 79 -8.77 -16.27 3.66
CA CYS A 79 -8.04 -15.06 4.05
C CYS A 79 -8.24 -13.96 3.00
N ILE A 80 -7.80 -12.75 3.34
CA ILE A 80 -7.73 -11.61 2.41
C ILE A 80 -6.26 -11.23 2.26
N ILE A 81 -5.74 -11.35 1.04
CA ILE A 81 -4.42 -10.85 0.65
C ILE A 81 -4.64 -9.62 -0.21
N GLU A 82 -4.10 -8.47 0.21
CA GLU A 82 -4.26 -7.20 -0.49
C GLU A 82 -2.93 -6.47 -0.66
N ARG A 83 -2.86 -5.63 -1.70
CA ARG A 83 -1.78 -4.68 -1.97
C ARG A 83 -0.38 -5.30 -1.98
N PRO A 84 -0.15 -6.42 -2.69
CA PRO A 84 1.17 -7.04 -2.73
C PRO A 84 2.19 -6.12 -3.40
N LYS A 85 3.41 -6.09 -2.84
CA LYS A 85 4.55 -5.34 -3.37
C LYS A 85 5.79 -6.24 -3.32
N VAL A 86 6.57 -6.23 -4.37
CA VAL A 86 7.79 -7.06 -4.46
C VAL A 86 9.02 -6.16 -4.53
N LEU A 87 10.00 -6.47 -3.71
CA LEU A 87 11.34 -5.88 -3.71
C LEU A 87 12.39 -6.93 -4.07
N TYR A 88 13.41 -6.53 -4.80
CA TYR A 88 14.60 -7.37 -4.99
C TYR A 88 15.70 -6.93 -4.01
N ASN A 89 16.15 -7.86 -3.20
CA ASN A 89 17.28 -7.62 -2.31
C ASN A 89 18.57 -8.12 -2.98
N ALA A 90 19.42 -7.18 -3.41
CA ALA A 90 20.65 -7.49 -4.14
C ALA A 90 21.66 -8.27 -3.28
N ARG A 91 21.66 -8.08 -1.95
CA ARG A 91 22.58 -8.75 -1.01
C ARG A 91 22.22 -10.23 -0.85
N THR A 92 20.94 -10.52 -0.64
CA THR A 92 20.44 -11.90 -0.45
C THR A 92 20.06 -12.58 -1.75
N LYS A 93 19.96 -11.82 -2.85
CA LYS A 93 19.50 -12.26 -4.18
C LYS A 93 18.08 -12.85 -4.14
N LYS A 94 17.26 -12.39 -3.19
CA LYS A 94 15.88 -12.82 -3.02
C LYS A 94 14.91 -11.75 -3.51
N PHE A 95 13.76 -12.21 -4.01
CA PHE A 95 12.57 -11.40 -4.21
C PHE A 95 11.73 -11.50 -2.95
N VAL A 96 11.43 -10.36 -2.32
CA VAL A 96 10.69 -10.28 -1.06
C VAL A 96 9.36 -9.61 -1.36
N MET A 97 8.27 -10.30 -1.10
CA MET A 97 6.92 -9.80 -1.26
C MET A 97 6.34 -9.42 0.11
N TRP A 98 5.84 -8.20 0.22
CA TRP A 98 5.04 -7.71 1.34
C TRP A 98 3.60 -7.55 0.91
N PHE A 99 2.65 -7.82 1.82
CA PHE A 99 1.22 -7.65 1.57
C PHE A 99 0.45 -7.43 2.86
N HIS A 100 -0.70 -6.78 2.75
CA HIS A 100 -1.72 -6.73 3.80
C HIS A 100 -2.42 -8.08 3.89
N LEU A 101 -2.64 -8.55 5.11
CA LEU A 101 -3.28 -9.84 5.37
C LEU A 101 -4.36 -9.72 6.44
N GLU A 102 -5.55 -10.23 6.10
CA GLU A 102 -6.61 -10.55 7.04
C GLU A 102 -6.78 -12.06 7.10
N MET A 103 -6.54 -12.67 8.24
CA MET A 103 -6.69 -14.11 8.39
C MET A 103 -8.15 -14.52 8.31
N LYS A 104 -8.42 -15.72 7.79
CA LYS A 104 -9.74 -16.31 7.67
C LYS A 104 -10.56 -16.15 8.96
N GLY A 105 -11.76 -15.56 8.83
CA GLY A 105 -12.70 -15.39 9.93
C GLY A 105 -12.29 -14.41 11.04
N LYS A 106 -11.18 -13.66 10.89
CA LYS A 106 -10.73 -12.70 11.91
C LYS A 106 -11.14 -11.27 11.62
N GLY A 107 -11.52 -10.96 10.38
CA GLY A 107 -11.94 -9.63 9.95
C GLY A 107 -10.82 -8.58 10.04
N TYR A 108 -11.15 -7.34 9.74
CA TYR A 108 -10.21 -6.22 9.68
C TYR A 108 -9.51 -5.91 11.01
N ALA A 109 -10.08 -6.24 12.15
CA ALA A 109 -9.42 -6.06 13.44
C ALA A 109 -8.14 -6.88 13.61
N ALA A 110 -7.96 -7.93 12.80
CA ALA A 110 -6.77 -8.77 12.81
C ALA A 110 -5.72 -8.36 11.77
N ALA A 111 -5.86 -7.17 11.16
CA ALA A 111 -4.97 -6.66 10.12
C ALA A 111 -3.48 -6.77 10.49
N ARG A 112 -2.71 -7.36 9.58
CA ARG A 112 -1.28 -7.60 9.74
C ARG A 112 -0.54 -7.57 8.41
N SER A 113 0.77 -7.52 8.46
CA SER A 113 1.63 -7.67 7.28
C SER A 113 1.99 -9.13 7.07
N GLY A 114 1.91 -9.60 5.83
CA GLY A 114 2.46 -10.88 5.39
C GLY A 114 3.76 -10.68 4.60
N VAL A 115 4.66 -11.67 4.70
CA VAL A 115 5.92 -11.71 3.96
C VAL A 115 6.06 -13.06 3.26
N ALA A 116 6.43 -13.01 1.98
CA ALA A 116 6.77 -14.18 1.19
C ALA A 116 8.05 -13.93 0.39
N VAL A 117 8.78 -14.98 0.06
CA VAL A 117 10.07 -14.89 -0.63
C VAL A 117 10.16 -15.86 -1.80
N SER A 118 10.93 -15.48 -2.82
CA SER A 118 11.26 -16.33 -3.96
C SER A 118 12.70 -16.12 -4.42
N ASP A 119 13.25 -17.12 -5.10
CA ASP A 119 14.54 -17.04 -5.81
C ASP A 119 14.39 -16.47 -7.21
N THR A 120 13.16 -16.44 -7.74
CA THR A 120 12.87 -15.95 -9.09
C THR A 120 11.77 -14.88 -9.05
N PRO A 121 11.76 -13.92 -10.00
CA PRO A 121 10.78 -12.85 -9.97
C PRO A 121 9.34 -13.32 -10.26
N PHE A 122 9.14 -14.44 -10.91
CA PHE A 122 7.81 -15.01 -11.17
C PHE A 122 7.45 -16.18 -10.24
N GLY A 123 8.13 -16.26 -9.08
CA GLY A 123 7.82 -17.24 -8.04
C GLY A 123 8.32 -18.67 -8.35
N PRO A 124 7.74 -19.69 -7.71
CA PRO A 124 6.73 -19.56 -6.69
C PRO A 124 7.26 -18.81 -5.45
N PHE A 125 6.43 -17.93 -4.90
CA PHE A 125 6.73 -17.32 -3.61
C PHE A 125 6.33 -18.26 -2.48
N ARG A 126 7.23 -18.43 -1.52
CA ARG A 126 6.98 -19.18 -0.30
C ARG A 126 6.60 -18.22 0.82
N PHE A 127 5.40 -18.39 1.38
CA PHE A 127 4.99 -17.66 2.57
C PHE A 127 5.96 -17.93 3.72
N VAL A 128 6.42 -16.87 4.36
CA VAL A 128 7.39 -16.94 5.48
C VAL A 128 6.69 -16.74 6.81
N ARG A 129 5.93 -15.66 6.94
CA ARG A 129 5.25 -15.28 8.18
C ARG A 129 4.25 -14.16 7.97
N SER A 130 3.42 -13.94 8.96
CA SER A 130 2.68 -12.70 9.13
C SER A 130 2.72 -12.23 10.58
N GLY A 131 2.42 -10.95 10.79
CA GLY A 131 2.39 -10.38 12.13
C GLY A 131 1.98 -8.91 12.14
N ARG A 132 1.58 -8.43 13.32
CA ARG A 132 1.45 -7.02 13.59
C ARG A 132 2.83 -6.37 13.74
N VAL A 133 2.88 -5.05 13.54
CA VAL A 133 4.13 -4.32 13.33
C VAL A 133 4.65 -3.72 14.62
N ASN A 134 5.95 -3.84 14.87
CA ASN A 134 6.69 -3.13 15.94
C ASN A 134 6.08 -3.29 17.35
N ALA A 135 5.71 -4.50 17.75
CA ALA A 135 5.21 -4.79 19.10
C ALA A 135 6.19 -4.29 20.17
N GLY A 136 5.70 -3.56 21.18
CA GLY A 136 6.48 -3.03 22.28
C GLY A 136 7.51 -1.95 21.90
N ARG A 137 7.41 -1.35 20.68
CA ARG A 137 8.31 -0.29 20.21
C ARG A 137 7.56 1.04 20.11
N TYR A 138 8.21 2.11 20.57
CA TYR A 138 7.69 3.47 20.42
C TYR A 138 8.12 4.09 19.08
N PRO A 139 7.27 4.89 18.45
CA PRO A 139 7.67 5.64 17.26
C PRO A 139 8.71 6.71 17.62
N ILE A 140 9.54 7.05 16.66
CA ILE A 140 10.52 8.14 16.78
C ILE A 140 9.78 9.42 17.11
N GLY A 141 10.25 10.14 18.12
CA GLY A 141 9.66 11.42 18.58
C GLY A 141 8.37 11.29 19.40
N PHE A 142 8.01 10.08 19.84
CA PHE A 142 6.82 9.87 20.65
C PHE A 142 6.98 10.44 22.07
N ALA A 143 6.02 11.24 22.53
CA ALA A 143 6.04 11.85 23.85
C ALA A 143 5.65 10.82 24.94
N LEU A 144 6.62 10.23 25.60
CA LEU A 144 6.40 9.18 26.61
C LEU A 144 5.63 9.68 27.84
N ALA A 145 5.76 10.96 28.21
CA ALA A 145 5.10 11.54 29.39
C ALA A 145 3.58 11.41 29.36
N ASP A 146 3.00 11.31 28.16
CA ASP A 146 1.55 11.30 27.96
C ASP A 146 0.92 9.90 27.86
N THR A 147 1.71 8.83 28.08
CA THR A 147 1.22 7.46 27.79
C THR A 147 0.37 6.86 28.92
N THR A 148 0.53 7.34 30.15
CA THR A 148 -0.07 6.70 31.33
C THR A 148 -1.59 6.79 31.33
N ASP A 149 -2.15 7.93 30.88
CA ASP A 149 -3.58 8.16 30.83
C ASP A 149 -4.25 7.62 29.56
N LEU A 150 -3.50 7.43 28.45
CA LEU A 150 -4.08 7.05 27.16
C LEU A 150 -4.78 5.68 27.17
N ARG A 151 -4.23 4.70 27.91
CA ARG A 151 -4.88 3.39 28.07
C ARG A 151 -6.14 3.47 28.92
N GLN A 152 -6.12 4.28 29.98
CA GLN A 152 -7.27 4.50 30.83
C GLN A 152 -8.40 5.13 30.02
N LYS A 153 -8.11 6.11 29.17
CA LYS A 153 -9.08 6.77 28.30
C LYS A 153 -9.86 5.84 27.38
N LEU A 154 -9.27 4.74 26.91
CA LEU A 154 -9.98 3.73 26.12
C LEU A 154 -11.16 3.10 26.86
N THR A 155 -11.17 3.12 28.19
CA THR A 155 -12.23 2.56 29.04
C THR A 155 -13.23 3.61 29.51
N GLU A 156 -12.93 4.90 29.35
CA GLU A 156 -13.78 6.00 29.77
C GLU A 156 -15.02 6.14 28.88
N PRO A 157 -16.24 6.31 29.43
CA PRO A 157 -17.48 6.40 28.67
C PRO A 157 -17.48 7.52 27.63
N GLU A 158 -16.87 8.66 27.92
CA GLU A 158 -16.78 9.82 27.03
C GLU A 158 -15.98 9.54 25.74
N TYR A 159 -15.01 8.63 25.80
CA TYR A 159 -14.23 8.20 24.64
C TYR A 159 -14.87 7.03 23.87
N LYS A 160 -15.96 6.52 24.34
CA LYS A 160 -16.85 5.64 23.56
C LYS A 160 -17.67 6.39 22.53
N GLY A 161 -17.79 7.70 22.68
CA GLY A 161 -18.33 8.62 21.67
C GLY A 161 -17.28 8.90 20.57
N TRP A 162 -17.19 7.99 19.62
CA TRP A 162 -16.32 8.07 18.46
C TRP A 162 -16.56 9.35 17.64
N TRP A 163 -15.48 9.94 17.07
CA TRP A 163 -15.55 11.03 16.09
C TRP A 163 -15.78 12.43 16.67
N THR A 164 -15.68 12.63 17.98
CA THR A 164 -15.67 13.97 18.57
C THR A 164 -14.29 14.64 18.43
N PRO A 165 -14.18 15.98 18.47
CA PRO A 165 -12.88 16.66 18.48
C PRO A 165 -11.96 16.18 19.60
N GLN A 166 -12.49 15.92 20.79
CA GLN A 166 -11.76 15.40 21.94
C GLN A 166 -11.21 14.00 21.66
N TRP A 167 -12.00 13.15 21.01
CA TRP A 167 -11.56 11.81 20.61
C TRP A 167 -10.41 11.87 19.60
N TYR A 168 -10.49 12.72 18.57
CA TYR A 168 -9.41 12.91 17.61
C TYR A 168 -8.12 13.40 18.25
N THR A 169 -8.21 14.31 19.23
CA THR A 169 -7.06 14.76 20.02
C THR A 169 -6.36 13.59 20.72
N GLN A 170 -7.12 12.63 21.28
CA GLN A 170 -6.52 11.46 21.92
C GLN A 170 -5.89 10.50 20.91
N ILE A 171 -6.46 10.36 19.70
CA ILE A 171 -5.83 9.60 18.60
C ILE A 171 -4.51 10.26 18.20
N GLU A 172 -4.48 11.57 18.02
CA GLU A 172 -3.25 12.31 17.71
C GLU A 172 -2.15 12.07 18.76
N ARG A 173 -2.52 12.09 20.04
CA ARG A 173 -1.62 11.75 21.16
C ARG A 173 -1.18 10.29 21.18
N GLY A 174 -1.88 9.37 20.50
CA GLY A 174 -1.51 7.96 20.40
C GLY A 174 -2.38 6.99 21.19
N MET A 175 -3.64 7.31 21.44
CA MET A 175 -4.55 6.41 22.18
C MET A 175 -4.66 5.03 21.51
N PHE A 176 -4.84 4.96 20.19
CA PHE A 176 -4.92 3.69 19.47
C PHE A 176 -3.56 3.05 19.27
N PHE A 177 -2.51 3.84 19.12
CA PHE A 177 -1.14 3.33 19.17
C PHE A 177 -0.88 2.58 20.49
N MET A 178 -1.27 3.17 21.64
CA MET A 178 -1.12 2.55 22.96
C MET A 178 -2.05 1.35 23.16
N ARG A 179 -3.25 1.35 22.56
CA ARG A 179 -4.13 0.16 22.52
C ARG A 179 -3.40 -1.06 21.97
N ASP A 180 -2.68 -0.86 20.87
CA ASP A 180 -2.03 -1.91 20.11
C ASP A 180 -0.55 -2.11 20.48
N PHE A 181 -0.03 -1.37 21.48
CA PHE A 181 1.39 -1.31 21.81
C PHE A 181 2.03 -2.68 22.05
N GLN A 182 1.42 -3.51 22.90
CA GLN A 182 1.97 -4.83 23.26
C GLN A 182 1.81 -5.87 22.14
N GLY A 183 0.68 -5.84 21.43
CA GLY A 183 0.37 -6.80 20.36
C GLY A 183 0.96 -6.43 19.00
N GLY A 184 1.49 -5.22 18.87
CA GLY A 184 1.95 -4.65 17.62
C GLY A 184 0.85 -3.90 16.88
N GLN A 185 1.27 -2.95 16.06
CA GLN A 185 0.39 -2.07 15.31
C GLN A 185 -0.31 -2.82 14.17
N MET A 186 -1.56 -2.49 13.90
CA MET A 186 -2.25 -2.93 12.71
C MET A 186 -1.48 -2.50 11.46
N ALA A 187 -1.55 -3.30 10.39
CA ALA A 187 -1.08 -2.90 9.07
C ALA A 187 -2.15 -3.28 8.05
N ARG A 188 -2.77 -2.27 7.44
CA ARG A 188 -3.78 -2.40 6.40
C ARG A 188 -3.20 -1.96 5.05
N ASP A 189 -3.90 -1.14 4.30
CA ASP A 189 -3.42 -0.61 3.01
C ASP A 189 -1.97 -0.17 3.07
N MET A 190 -1.17 -0.66 2.14
CA MET A 190 0.27 -0.51 2.25
C MET A 190 0.97 -0.33 0.90
N THR A 191 2.17 0.22 0.99
CA THR A 191 3.19 0.14 -0.06
C THR A 191 4.56 -0.08 0.57
N VAL A 192 5.56 -0.38 -0.27
CA VAL A 192 6.95 -0.41 0.12
C VAL A 192 7.77 0.53 -0.76
N PHE A 193 8.86 1.05 -0.21
CA PHE A 193 9.75 1.97 -0.89
C PHE A 193 11.20 1.61 -0.58
N VAL A 194 12.05 1.58 -1.60
CA VAL A 194 13.50 1.46 -1.45
C VAL A 194 14.11 2.82 -1.78
N ASP A 195 14.85 3.39 -0.84
CA ASP A 195 15.51 4.67 -1.00
C ASP A 195 16.86 4.53 -1.74
N ASP A 196 17.44 5.66 -2.13
CA ASP A 196 18.70 5.73 -2.87
C ASP A 196 19.88 5.11 -2.12
N ASP A 197 19.82 5.04 -0.78
CA ASP A 197 20.84 4.40 0.06
C ASP A 197 20.62 2.87 0.23
N GLY A 198 19.61 2.32 -0.44
CA GLY A 198 19.26 0.91 -0.38
C GLY A 198 18.44 0.49 0.83
N LYS A 199 18.11 1.40 1.75
CA LYS A 199 17.18 1.11 2.84
C LYS A 199 15.76 0.98 2.31
N ALA A 200 15.02 0.03 2.86
CA ALA A 200 13.63 -0.19 2.49
C ALA A 200 12.69 0.20 3.63
N TYR A 201 11.51 0.64 3.24
CA TYR A 201 10.47 1.13 4.14
C TYR A 201 9.12 0.53 3.78
N HIS A 202 8.37 0.14 4.81
CA HIS A 202 6.97 -0.25 4.73
C HIS A 202 6.12 0.92 5.18
N ILE A 203 5.22 1.40 4.32
CA ILE A 203 4.30 2.50 4.58
C ILE A 203 2.90 1.91 4.61
N PHE A 204 2.16 2.10 5.69
CA PHE A 204 0.87 1.42 5.86
C PHE A 204 -0.11 2.22 6.72
N SER A 205 -1.40 1.97 6.49
CA SER A 205 -2.48 2.46 7.35
C SER A 205 -2.56 1.63 8.62
N SER A 206 -2.70 2.31 9.74
CA SER A 206 -2.72 1.74 11.09
C SER A 206 -3.78 2.42 11.94
N GLU A 207 -3.93 1.98 13.21
CA GLU A 207 -4.86 2.61 14.15
C GLU A 207 -6.28 2.73 13.57
N ASP A 208 -6.82 1.63 13.01
CA ASP A 208 -8.11 1.59 12.31
C ASP A 208 -8.21 2.59 11.12
N ASN A 209 -7.13 2.73 10.34
CA ASN A 209 -6.92 3.68 9.25
C ASN A 209 -6.81 5.16 9.67
N LEU A 210 -6.80 5.44 10.96
CA LEU A 210 -6.68 6.81 11.47
C LEU A 210 -5.30 7.42 11.27
N THR A 211 -4.27 6.57 11.18
CA THR A 211 -2.87 7.02 11.18
C THR A 211 -2.08 6.22 10.15
N LEU A 212 -1.19 6.87 9.41
CA LEU A 212 -0.19 6.18 8.62
C LEU A 212 1.06 5.91 9.45
N ASN A 213 1.69 4.78 9.23
CA ASN A 213 3.01 4.47 9.76
C ASN A 213 4.01 4.32 8.63
N ILE A 214 5.24 4.79 8.85
CA ILE A 214 6.39 4.52 7.99
C ILE A 214 7.41 3.80 8.84
N ALA A 215 7.66 2.52 8.54
CA ALA A 215 8.55 1.65 9.30
C ALA A 215 9.71 1.18 8.42
N GLN A 216 10.95 1.31 8.91
CA GLN A 216 12.13 0.84 8.20
C GLN A 216 12.21 -0.69 8.30
N LEU A 217 12.59 -1.31 7.19
CA LEU A 217 12.85 -2.74 7.12
C LEU A 217 14.31 -3.06 7.48
N THR A 218 14.56 -4.32 7.80
CA THR A 218 15.92 -4.87 7.95
C THR A 218 16.65 -4.91 6.59
N ASP A 219 17.96 -5.07 6.61
CA ASP A 219 18.80 -5.06 5.41
C ASP A 219 18.47 -6.19 4.42
N ASP A 220 17.84 -7.27 4.85
CA ASP A 220 17.33 -8.34 3.99
C ASP A 220 15.91 -8.10 3.48
N TYR A 221 15.28 -7.00 3.89
CA TYR A 221 13.91 -6.58 3.59
C TYR A 221 12.81 -7.50 4.15
N MET A 222 13.14 -8.41 5.06
CA MET A 222 12.19 -9.42 5.51
C MET A 222 11.50 -9.07 6.83
N GLU A 223 12.03 -8.10 7.60
CA GLU A 223 11.50 -7.71 8.90
C GLU A 223 11.48 -6.19 9.08
N HIS A 224 10.74 -5.71 10.08
CA HIS A 224 10.87 -4.34 10.56
C HIS A 224 12.06 -4.26 11.53
N ASN A 225 12.89 -3.22 11.37
CA ASN A 225 14.05 -3.04 12.27
C ASN A 225 13.71 -2.36 13.62
N GLY A 226 12.44 -1.99 13.81
CA GLY A 226 11.93 -1.32 15.00
C GLY A 226 11.87 0.20 14.92
N SER A 227 12.47 0.82 13.90
CA SER A 227 12.41 2.27 13.69
C SER A 227 11.19 2.64 12.86
N PHE A 228 10.33 3.52 13.36
CA PHE A 228 9.13 3.98 12.64
C PHE A 228 8.63 5.32 13.15
N VAL A 229 7.77 5.94 12.37
CA VAL A 229 7.04 7.17 12.70
C VAL A 229 5.55 7.00 12.45
N ARG A 230 4.76 7.78 13.17
CA ARG A 230 3.33 8.02 12.91
C ARG A 230 3.19 9.27 12.04
N VAL A 231 2.40 9.18 10.99
CA VAL A 231 2.18 10.28 10.02
C VAL A 231 0.68 10.54 9.89
N ALA A 232 0.30 11.80 9.84
CA ALA A 232 -1.09 12.24 9.68
C ALA A 232 -2.05 11.56 10.69
N ALA A 233 -1.65 11.49 11.96
CA ALA A 233 -2.43 10.87 13.03
C ALA A 233 -3.83 11.48 13.12
N GLY A 234 -4.86 10.65 13.24
CA GLY A 234 -6.26 11.06 13.30
C GLY A 234 -6.86 11.56 11.98
N ARG A 235 -6.19 11.39 10.85
CA ARG A 235 -6.62 11.99 9.56
C ARG A 235 -7.26 11.02 8.58
N LEU A 236 -7.39 9.72 8.92
CA LEU A 236 -8.08 8.71 8.11
C LEU A 236 -7.49 8.58 6.69
N ASN A 237 -6.32 7.97 6.56
CA ASN A 237 -5.66 7.77 5.28
C ASN A 237 -5.55 6.29 4.91
N GLU A 238 -5.85 5.98 3.66
CA GLU A 238 -5.69 4.67 3.02
C GLU A 238 -4.81 4.78 1.77
N ALA A 239 -4.46 3.64 1.19
CA ALA A 239 -3.82 3.51 -0.11
C ALA A 239 -2.55 4.38 -0.27
N PRO A 240 -1.58 4.32 0.64
CA PRO A 240 -0.37 5.11 0.51
C PRO A 240 0.43 4.69 -0.72
N THR A 241 0.89 5.69 -1.47
CA THR A 241 1.88 5.56 -2.54
C THR A 241 2.96 6.61 -2.34
N ILE A 242 4.21 6.32 -2.73
CA ILE A 242 5.34 7.19 -2.43
C ILE A 242 6.33 7.21 -3.58
N PHE A 243 6.98 8.36 -3.78
CA PHE A 243 8.14 8.50 -4.64
C PHE A 243 9.07 9.59 -4.12
N LYS A 244 10.30 9.63 -4.62
CA LYS A 244 11.29 10.64 -4.31
C LYS A 244 11.75 11.32 -5.58
N GLN A 245 11.76 12.64 -5.58
CA GLN A 245 12.31 13.47 -6.65
C GLN A 245 13.06 14.65 -6.07
N ASP A 246 14.28 14.89 -6.56
CA ASP A 246 15.14 16.02 -6.17
C ASP A 246 15.28 16.17 -4.65
N GLY A 247 15.54 15.04 -3.96
CA GLY A 247 15.70 14.99 -2.51
C GLY A 247 14.43 15.25 -1.70
N THR A 248 13.26 15.30 -2.35
CA THR A 248 11.95 15.45 -1.70
C THR A 248 11.14 14.17 -1.84
N TYR A 249 10.62 13.70 -0.72
CA TYR A 249 9.65 12.60 -0.69
C TYR A 249 8.25 13.14 -0.88
N TRP A 250 7.50 12.47 -1.73
CA TRP A 250 6.11 12.77 -2.05
C TRP A 250 5.26 11.54 -1.77
N MET A 251 4.18 11.70 -1.02
CA MET A 251 3.26 10.62 -0.73
C MET A 251 1.85 11.04 -1.16
N ILE A 252 1.18 10.16 -1.89
CA ILE A 252 -0.22 10.33 -2.31
C ILE A 252 -1.03 9.22 -1.66
N THR A 253 -2.12 9.60 -0.97
CA THR A 253 -3.03 8.68 -0.27
C THR A 253 -4.47 8.96 -0.66
N SER A 254 -5.39 8.10 -0.26
CA SER A 254 -6.84 8.37 -0.29
C SER A 254 -7.38 8.66 1.11
N GLY A 255 -8.60 9.20 1.17
CA GLY A 255 -9.42 9.15 2.39
C GLY A 255 -10.05 7.78 2.58
N CYS A 256 -10.81 7.62 3.67
CA CYS A 256 -11.52 6.39 4.00
C CYS A 256 -13.02 6.58 3.72
N THR A 257 -13.50 6.12 2.58
CA THR A 257 -14.90 6.21 2.13
C THR A 257 -15.45 4.88 1.65
N GLY A 258 -14.89 3.77 2.18
CA GLY A 258 -15.20 2.42 1.70
C GLY A 258 -14.77 2.27 0.24
N TRP A 259 -15.66 1.76 -0.60
CA TRP A 259 -15.40 1.56 -2.03
C TRP A 259 -15.66 2.80 -2.90
N ASP A 260 -16.22 3.88 -2.33
CA ASP A 260 -16.48 5.11 -3.07
C ASP A 260 -15.17 5.90 -3.28
N PRO A 261 -14.87 6.33 -4.52
CA PRO A 261 -13.67 7.12 -4.78
C PRO A 261 -13.76 8.49 -4.10
N ASN A 262 -12.63 8.99 -3.64
CA ASN A 262 -12.50 10.27 -2.97
C ASN A 262 -11.28 11.06 -3.47
N ALA A 263 -11.15 12.31 -3.01
CA ALA A 263 -10.05 13.18 -3.39
C ALA A 263 -8.71 12.65 -2.88
N ALA A 264 -7.72 12.59 -3.75
CA ALA A 264 -6.36 12.27 -3.36
C ALA A 264 -5.80 13.29 -2.37
N ARG A 265 -4.94 12.85 -1.48
CA ARG A 265 -4.24 13.65 -0.49
C ARG A 265 -2.76 13.61 -0.76
N LEU A 266 -2.13 14.76 -0.79
CA LEU A 266 -0.72 14.91 -1.07
C LEU A 266 0.05 15.31 0.20
N PHE A 267 1.19 14.68 0.39
CA PHE A 267 2.13 15.02 1.46
C PHE A 267 3.55 15.13 0.89
N ARG A 268 4.38 15.97 1.52
CA ARG A 268 5.81 16.06 1.22
C ARG A 268 6.66 16.03 2.48
N ALA A 269 7.91 15.58 2.34
CA ALA A 269 8.92 15.63 3.37
C ALA A 269 10.33 15.71 2.77
N LYS A 270 11.30 16.24 3.54
CA LYS A 270 12.73 16.19 3.19
C LYS A 270 13.44 14.97 3.78
N ASN A 271 12.83 14.31 4.75
CA ASN A 271 13.29 13.08 5.36
C ASN A 271 12.12 12.09 5.36
N ILE A 272 12.38 10.81 5.10
CA ILE A 272 11.32 9.80 5.03
C ILE A 272 10.57 9.62 6.35
N PHE A 273 11.23 9.86 7.46
CA PHE A 273 10.61 9.89 8.79
C PHE A 273 9.95 11.24 9.14
N GLY A 274 9.93 12.17 8.19
CA GLY A 274 9.29 13.48 8.34
C GLY A 274 10.19 14.59 8.86
N PRO A 275 9.59 15.72 9.27
CA PRO A 275 8.14 15.95 9.31
C PRO A 275 7.48 15.95 7.93
N TRP A 276 6.25 15.42 7.86
CA TRP A 276 5.43 15.38 6.66
C TRP A 276 4.43 16.54 6.64
N GLU A 277 4.46 17.33 5.60
CA GLU A 277 3.54 18.44 5.35
C GLU A 277 2.42 18.00 4.43
N LYS A 278 1.16 18.26 4.82
CA LYS A 278 0.00 18.06 3.96
C LYS A 278 -0.16 19.22 2.98
N LEU A 279 -0.40 18.88 1.72
CA LEU A 279 -0.57 19.80 0.61
C LEU A 279 -1.97 19.65 -0.02
N PRO A 280 -2.38 20.59 -0.91
CA PRO A 280 -3.63 20.47 -1.63
C PRO A 280 -3.69 19.18 -2.49
N ASN A 281 -4.94 18.76 -2.84
CA ASN A 281 -5.18 17.65 -3.77
C ASN A 281 -4.33 17.81 -5.05
N PRO A 282 -3.54 16.80 -5.44
CA PRO A 282 -2.72 16.88 -6.64
C PRO A 282 -3.51 16.76 -7.95
N CYS A 283 -4.75 16.27 -7.91
CA CYS A 283 -5.57 16.08 -9.11
C CYS A 283 -6.12 17.40 -9.64
N ARG A 284 -6.17 17.55 -10.96
CA ARG A 284 -6.70 18.74 -11.65
C ARG A 284 -7.64 18.33 -12.76
N GLY A 285 -8.71 19.09 -12.95
CA GLY A 285 -9.72 18.90 -14.00
C GLY A 285 -10.94 18.12 -13.53
N ASN A 286 -11.76 17.68 -14.49
CA ASN A 286 -13.00 16.96 -14.19
C ASN A 286 -12.74 15.63 -13.49
N GLY A 287 -13.43 15.36 -12.38
CA GLY A 287 -13.25 14.15 -11.55
C GLY A 287 -12.06 14.20 -10.60
N ALA A 288 -11.38 15.36 -10.45
CA ALA A 288 -10.25 15.55 -9.53
C ALA A 288 -10.63 15.35 -8.07
N ASP A 289 -11.86 15.66 -7.71
CA ASP A 289 -12.45 15.47 -6.38
C ASP A 289 -12.64 13.98 -5.99
N LYS A 290 -12.56 13.09 -6.98
CA LYS A 290 -12.69 11.62 -6.82
C LYS A 290 -11.48 10.87 -7.38
N THR A 291 -10.33 11.53 -7.53
CA THR A 291 -9.12 10.93 -8.09
C THR A 291 -9.41 10.20 -9.42
N PHE A 292 -10.29 10.80 -10.25
CA PHE A 292 -10.78 10.25 -11.52
C PHE A 292 -11.43 8.87 -11.41
N GLY A 293 -11.98 8.53 -10.25
CA GLY A 293 -12.58 7.23 -9.91
C GLY A 293 -11.60 6.16 -9.47
N GLY A 294 -10.32 6.50 -9.27
CA GLY A 294 -9.28 5.55 -8.86
C GLY A 294 -8.83 5.71 -7.43
N GLN A 295 -8.33 4.62 -6.83
CA GLN A 295 -7.58 4.62 -5.58
C GLN A 295 -6.15 4.17 -5.83
N GLY A 296 -5.16 4.91 -5.30
CA GLY A 296 -3.74 4.66 -5.53
C GLY A 296 -3.29 3.25 -5.14
N THR A 297 -2.41 2.65 -5.94
CA THR A 297 -1.82 1.34 -5.66
C THR A 297 -0.30 1.41 -5.57
N TYR A 298 0.32 2.18 -6.46
CA TYR A 298 1.77 2.30 -6.55
C TYR A 298 2.16 3.56 -7.34
N ILE A 299 3.42 3.97 -7.24
CA ILE A 299 4.01 4.95 -8.17
C ILE A 299 5.19 4.28 -8.89
N TYR A 300 5.02 4.12 -10.19
CA TYR A 300 6.04 3.54 -11.05
C TYR A 300 7.03 4.61 -11.53
N LYS A 301 8.33 4.37 -11.37
CA LYS A 301 9.40 5.22 -11.91
C LYS A 301 9.65 4.88 -13.36
N VAL A 302 9.57 5.88 -14.22
CA VAL A 302 9.81 5.74 -15.67
C VAL A 302 11.32 5.62 -15.92
N GLU A 303 11.73 4.54 -16.59
CA GLU A 303 13.16 4.18 -16.67
C GLU A 303 13.77 4.40 -18.06
N THR A 304 12.94 4.39 -19.11
CA THR A 304 13.43 4.41 -20.50
C THR A 304 12.86 5.56 -21.31
N LYS A 305 13.57 5.96 -22.37
CA LYS A 305 13.09 6.98 -23.34
C LYS A 305 11.77 6.56 -23.98
N ALA A 306 11.58 5.27 -24.29
CA ALA A 306 10.34 4.76 -24.85
C ALA A 306 9.15 4.94 -23.89
N GLN A 307 9.36 4.68 -22.60
CA GLN A 307 8.36 4.91 -21.56
C GLN A 307 8.09 6.40 -21.34
N LYS A 308 9.14 7.25 -21.33
CA LYS A 308 8.93 8.70 -21.28
C LYS A 308 8.03 9.18 -22.43
N LYS A 309 8.23 8.68 -23.64
CA LYS A 309 7.33 8.98 -24.77
C LYS A 309 5.91 8.47 -24.52
N MET A 310 5.76 7.27 -23.95
CA MET A 310 4.46 6.68 -23.59
C MET A 310 3.72 7.51 -22.53
N PHE A 311 4.45 7.99 -21.52
CA PHE A 311 3.92 8.75 -20.39
C PHE A 311 4.16 10.26 -20.53
N GLN A 312 4.17 10.78 -21.75
CA GLN A 312 4.17 12.24 -22.05
C GLN A 312 5.33 13.00 -21.41
N GLY A 313 6.51 12.37 -21.27
CA GLY A 313 7.70 12.97 -20.67
C GLY A 313 7.82 12.82 -19.15
N ALA A 314 6.82 12.27 -18.47
CA ALA A 314 6.83 12.11 -17.03
C ALA A 314 7.94 11.17 -16.53
N ASP A 315 8.46 11.45 -15.34
CA ASP A 315 9.41 10.59 -14.65
C ASP A 315 8.73 9.54 -13.74
N PHE A 316 7.47 9.78 -13.39
CA PHE A 316 6.68 8.91 -12.54
C PHE A 316 5.26 8.74 -13.07
N VAL A 317 4.67 7.59 -12.79
CA VAL A 317 3.29 7.25 -13.12
C VAL A 317 2.55 6.84 -11.85
N PHE A 318 1.48 7.54 -11.55
CA PHE A 318 0.55 7.15 -10.50
C PHE A 318 -0.32 6.01 -11.01
N MET A 319 -0.22 4.86 -10.37
CA MET A 319 -1.03 3.68 -10.63
C MET A 319 -2.19 3.64 -9.63
N ALA A 320 -3.39 3.34 -10.12
CA ALA A 320 -4.60 3.27 -9.33
C ALA A 320 -5.53 2.16 -9.84
N ASP A 321 -6.39 1.66 -8.98
CA ASP A 321 -7.50 0.78 -9.35
C ASP A 321 -8.82 1.52 -9.23
N MET A 322 -9.69 1.29 -10.21
CA MET A 322 -11.09 1.69 -10.21
C MET A 322 -11.92 0.49 -9.75
N TRP A 323 -12.20 0.44 -8.47
CA TRP A 323 -12.84 -0.71 -7.83
C TRP A 323 -14.25 -0.98 -8.35
N ASN A 324 -14.55 -2.26 -8.59
CA ASN A 324 -15.89 -2.79 -8.80
C ASN A 324 -16.28 -3.64 -7.59
N PRO A 325 -16.95 -3.08 -6.57
CA PRO A 325 -17.19 -3.80 -5.32
C PRO A 325 -18.14 -5.01 -5.46
N LYS A 326 -18.91 -5.08 -6.55
CA LYS A 326 -19.76 -6.25 -6.84
C LYS A 326 -18.98 -7.41 -7.47
N HIS A 327 -17.93 -7.09 -8.22
CA HIS A 327 -17.07 -8.03 -8.92
C HIS A 327 -15.63 -7.55 -8.88
N LEU A 328 -14.94 -7.73 -7.75
CA LEU A 328 -13.59 -7.19 -7.55
C LEU A 328 -12.57 -7.66 -8.59
N SER A 329 -12.73 -8.88 -9.13
CA SER A 329 -11.93 -9.42 -10.24
C SER A 329 -12.05 -8.62 -11.55
N GLU A 330 -13.10 -7.81 -11.69
CA GLU A 330 -13.38 -6.96 -12.86
C GLU A 330 -13.02 -5.49 -12.62
N SER A 331 -12.39 -5.16 -11.49
CA SER A 331 -11.88 -3.81 -11.23
C SER A 331 -10.93 -3.39 -12.36
N ARG A 332 -10.89 -2.09 -12.67
CA ARG A 332 -10.12 -1.57 -13.80
C ARG A 332 -8.90 -0.81 -13.32
N HIS A 333 -7.93 -0.68 -14.20
CA HIS A 333 -6.65 -0.02 -13.90
C HIS A 333 -6.59 1.37 -14.52
N LEU A 334 -6.07 2.33 -13.74
CA LEU A 334 -5.90 3.71 -14.15
C LEU A 334 -4.45 4.13 -13.89
N TRP A 335 -3.73 4.53 -14.94
CA TRP A 335 -2.36 5.01 -14.83
C TRP A 335 -2.27 6.43 -15.34
N ILE A 336 -1.80 7.34 -14.49
CA ILE A 336 -1.74 8.77 -14.77
C ILE A 336 -0.29 9.23 -14.67
N PRO A 337 0.29 9.84 -15.72
CA PRO A 337 1.59 10.49 -15.61
C PRO A 337 1.58 11.55 -14.52
N ILE A 338 2.64 11.61 -13.70
CA ILE A 338 2.85 12.68 -12.73
C ILE A 338 3.65 13.78 -13.41
N THR A 339 3.06 14.96 -13.54
CA THR A 339 3.72 16.19 -14.00
C THR A 339 4.00 17.09 -12.81
N PHE A 340 4.81 18.14 -13.00
CA PHE A 340 5.09 19.13 -11.97
C PHE A 340 4.67 20.50 -12.43
N GLU A 341 3.91 21.22 -11.60
CA GLU A 341 3.48 22.60 -11.80
C GLU A 341 3.82 23.37 -10.52
N ASP A 342 4.54 24.47 -10.63
CA ASP A 342 5.00 25.28 -9.49
C ASP A 342 5.72 24.48 -8.41
N GLY A 343 6.47 23.45 -8.81
CA GLY A 343 7.21 22.56 -7.92
C GLY A 343 6.36 21.53 -7.17
N LEU A 344 5.08 21.38 -7.51
CA LEU A 344 4.16 20.40 -6.93
C LEU A 344 3.79 19.32 -7.95
N PRO A 345 3.67 18.06 -7.52
CA PRO A 345 3.18 16.99 -8.40
C PRO A 345 1.70 17.20 -8.74
N VAL A 346 1.37 16.98 -10.00
CA VAL A 346 0.02 17.14 -10.56
C VAL A 346 -0.37 15.90 -11.33
N LEU A 347 -1.62 15.47 -11.14
CA LEU A 347 -2.30 14.40 -11.85
C LEU A 347 -3.39 14.99 -12.74
N ARG A 348 -3.34 14.70 -14.05
CA ARG A 348 -4.39 15.07 -15.02
C ARG A 348 -4.80 13.86 -15.84
N LYS A 349 -6.12 13.70 -16.03
CA LYS A 349 -6.70 12.68 -16.89
C LYS A 349 -7.36 13.30 -18.12
#